data_2e10b650715df659eeaec19a77a16e43
#
_entry.id   2e10b650715df659eeaec19a77a16e43
#
_cell.length_a   1.000
_cell.length_b   1.000
_cell.length_c   1.000
_cell.angle_alpha   90.00
_cell.angle_beta   90.00
_cell.angle_gamma   90.00
#
_symmetry.space_group_name_H-M   'P 1'
#
loop_
_entity.id
_entity.type
_entity.pdbx_description
1 polymer ?
#
loop_
_entity_poly.entity_id
_entity_poly.type
_entity_poly.pdbx_seq_one_letter_code
_entity_poly.pdbx_strand_id
1 'polypeptide(L)'
;MEKCFFELILQQAVLNDLLSEDENKIKVSQNIILHELFHCKEMIITSLYVDFHKLYFHPPITTTRLLLLDTAVQQWSEYYAYYHSSKTYERDIIISDYISSANASLKVLHDKLIETHNMSEIQILYSFITNLIDFVHICIILIANYNSTYNKKYKKEFDSIKRSGIYGTYYPYLKDLLHYMNDLLTSYPKWVSESAFIELGYKLFSFIHINKLTFTTNDLSDNFMLKLI
;
A
#
# COMPACT_ATOMS: atom_id res chain seq x y z
N MET A 1 -25.65 6.89 -17.71
CA MET A 1 -24.56 6.05 -17.18
C MET A 1 -23.50 5.97 -18.27
N GLU A 2 -22.39 6.66 -18.13
CA GLU A 2 -21.26 6.52 -19.05
C GLU A 2 -20.68 5.12 -18.93
N LYS A 3 -20.35 4.51 -20.06
CA LYS A 3 -19.72 3.18 -20.06
C LYS A 3 -18.24 3.37 -19.74
N CYS A 4 -17.80 2.82 -18.61
CA CYS A 4 -16.37 2.70 -18.32
C CYS A 4 -15.78 1.54 -19.12
N PHE A 5 -14.68 1.78 -19.82
CA PHE A 5 -13.90 0.77 -20.49
C PHE A 5 -12.56 0.63 -19.79
N PHE A 6 -12.15 -0.60 -19.56
CA PHE A 6 -10.84 -0.92 -19.00
C PHE A 6 -10.06 -1.73 -20.03
N GLU A 7 -8.80 -1.41 -20.18
CA GLU A 7 -7.86 -2.20 -20.97
C GLU A 7 -6.95 -2.96 -20.00
N LEU A 8 -6.97 -4.29 -20.11
CA LEU A 8 -6.10 -5.14 -19.31
C LEU A 8 -4.86 -5.49 -20.13
N ILE A 9 -3.73 -4.91 -19.75
CA ILE A 9 -2.44 -5.18 -20.38
C ILE A 9 -1.70 -6.23 -19.55
N LEU A 10 -1.59 -7.44 -20.10
CA LEU A 10 -0.88 -8.54 -19.46
C LEU A 10 0.52 -8.72 -20.04
N GLN A 11 1.47 -9.03 -19.18
CA GLN A 11 2.80 -9.44 -19.64
C GLN A 11 2.73 -10.75 -20.41
N GLN A 12 3.54 -10.89 -21.45
CA GLN A 12 3.61 -12.11 -22.26
C GLN A 12 3.89 -13.38 -21.42
N ALA A 13 4.66 -13.25 -20.35
CA ALA A 13 4.93 -14.37 -19.43
C ALA A 13 3.65 -14.91 -18.79
N VAL A 14 2.72 -14.04 -18.36
CA VAL A 14 1.43 -14.43 -17.77
C VAL A 14 0.59 -15.21 -18.79
N LEU A 15 0.56 -14.77 -20.05
CA LEU A 15 -0.16 -15.46 -21.12
C LEU A 15 0.46 -16.82 -21.43
N ASN A 16 1.79 -16.91 -21.48
CA ASN A 16 2.50 -18.16 -21.72
C ASN A 16 2.26 -19.17 -20.58
N ASP A 17 2.24 -18.70 -19.34
CA ASP A 17 2.02 -19.55 -18.16
C ASP A 17 0.56 -20.04 -18.08
N LEU A 18 -0.43 -19.26 -18.58
CA LEU A 18 -1.81 -19.71 -18.72
C LEU A 18 -1.97 -20.89 -19.72
N LEU A 19 -1.11 -20.94 -20.74
CA LEU A 19 -1.10 -21.99 -21.76
C LEU A 19 -0.14 -23.14 -21.42
N SER A 20 0.46 -23.10 -20.24
CA SER A 20 1.40 -24.12 -19.75
C SER A 20 0.67 -25.42 -19.40
N GLU A 21 1.39 -26.54 -19.44
CA GLU A 21 0.94 -27.82 -18.86
C GLU A 21 1.14 -27.87 -17.33
N ASP A 22 1.85 -26.91 -16.75
CA ASP A 22 2.11 -26.81 -15.33
C ASP A 22 0.91 -26.12 -14.61
N GLU A 23 0.15 -26.91 -13.85
CA GLU A 23 -1.01 -26.41 -13.12
C GLU A 23 -0.69 -25.27 -12.14
N ASN A 24 0.53 -25.24 -11.56
CA ASN A 24 0.92 -24.17 -10.64
C ASN A 24 1.12 -22.85 -11.39
N LYS A 25 1.73 -22.90 -12.58
CA LYS A 25 1.87 -21.72 -13.44
C LYS A 25 0.52 -21.18 -13.88
N ILE A 26 -0.40 -22.06 -14.30
CA ILE A 26 -1.76 -21.69 -14.67
C ILE A 26 -2.45 -20.98 -13.48
N LYS A 27 -2.40 -21.56 -12.29
CA LYS A 27 -3.02 -20.98 -11.10
C LYS A 27 -2.43 -19.62 -10.72
N VAL A 28 -1.11 -19.47 -10.79
CA VAL A 28 -0.44 -18.18 -10.53
C VAL A 28 -0.92 -17.13 -11.53
N SER A 29 -0.94 -17.46 -12.81
CA SER A 29 -1.38 -16.52 -13.87
C SER A 29 -2.85 -16.16 -13.74
N GLN A 30 -3.72 -17.11 -13.41
CA GLN A 30 -5.12 -16.84 -13.10
C GLN A 30 -5.27 -15.89 -11.91
N ASN A 31 -4.46 -16.07 -10.85
CA ASN A 31 -4.48 -15.17 -9.70
C ASN A 31 -4.00 -13.76 -10.05
N ILE A 32 -3.00 -13.60 -10.92
CA ILE A 32 -2.56 -12.30 -11.41
C ILE A 32 -3.70 -11.60 -12.15
N ILE A 33 -4.36 -12.31 -13.06
CA ILE A 33 -5.50 -11.75 -13.81
C ILE A 33 -6.63 -11.35 -12.88
N LEU A 34 -6.97 -12.19 -11.91
CA LEU A 34 -7.98 -11.87 -10.90
C LEU A 34 -7.62 -10.64 -10.08
N HIS A 35 -6.35 -10.49 -9.71
CA HIS A 35 -5.84 -9.32 -9.02
C HIS A 35 -6.11 -8.04 -9.82
N GLU A 36 -5.74 -8.02 -11.08
CA GLU A 36 -5.98 -6.87 -11.96
C GLU A 36 -7.48 -6.58 -12.17
N LEU A 37 -8.30 -7.62 -12.30
CA LEU A 37 -9.75 -7.45 -12.39
C LEU A 37 -10.36 -6.88 -11.10
N PHE A 38 -9.79 -7.18 -9.93
CA PHE A 38 -10.23 -6.56 -8.68
C PHE A 38 -9.84 -5.09 -8.59
N HIS A 39 -8.70 -4.66 -9.17
CA HIS A 39 -8.39 -3.25 -9.34
C HIS A 39 -9.44 -2.53 -10.19
N CYS A 40 -9.80 -3.10 -11.34
CA CYS A 40 -10.85 -2.54 -12.19
C CYS A 40 -12.19 -2.41 -11.43
N LYS A 41 -12.58 -3.45 -10.71
CA LYS A 41 -13.82 -3.45 -9.91
C LYS A 41 -13.79 -2.38 -8.81
N GLU A 42 -12.70 -2.28 -8.09
CA GLU A 42 -12.52 -1.29 -7.03
C GLU A 42 -12.60 0.12 -7.60
N MET A 43 -11.89 0.41 -8.70
CA MET A 43 -11.88 1.71 -9.35
C MET A 43 -13.29 2.13 -9.82
N ILE A 44 -14.07 1.21 -10.40
CA ILE A 44 -15.46 1.48 -10.78
C ILE A 44 -16.28 1.89 -9.56
N ILE A 45 -16.17 1.15 -8.47
CA ILE A 45 -16.95 1.42 -7.25
C ILE A 45 -16.51 2.76 -6.65
N THR A 46 -15.21 2.98 -6.49
CA THR A 46 -14.68 4.21 -5.89
C THR A 46 -15.02 5.45 -6.71
N SER A 47 -15.02 5.36 -8.06
CA SER A 47 -15.40 6.46 -8.94
C SER A 47 -16.86 6.89 -8.83
N LEU A 48 -17.73 6.07 -8.24
CA LEU A 48 -19.12 6.48 -7.95
C LEU A 48 -19.23 7.44 -6.76
N TYR A 49 -18.21 7.51 -5.92
CA TYR A 49 -18.19 8.28 -4.68
C TYR A 49 -17.16 9.41 -4.68
N VAL A 50 -16.12 9.29 -5.50
CA VAL A 50 -15.00 10.24 -5.56
C VAL A 50 -14.81 10.71 -6.99
N ASP A 51 -14.92 12.01 -7.20
CA ASP A 51 -14.61 12.65 -8.47
C ASP A 51 -13.10 12.91 -8.56
N PHE A 52 -12.36 11.91 -9.06
CA PHE A 52 -10.91 12.00 -9.21
C PHE A 52 -10.49 13.13 -10.16
N HIS A 53 -11.29 13.42 -11.21
CA HIS A 53 -11.00 14.53 -12.11
C HIS A 53 -11.00 15.86 -11.36
N LYS A 54 -12.01 16.07 -10.50
CA LYS A 54 -12.09 17.26 -9.67
C LYS A 54 -10.93 17.35 -8.69
N LEU A 55 -10.52 16.23 -8.10
CA LEU A 55 -9.44 16.17 -7.13
C LEU A 55 -8.07 16.54 -7.72
N TYR A 56 -7.76 16.04 -8.94
CA TYR A 56 -6.46 16.23 -9.56
C TYR A 56 -6.34 17.53 -10.38
N PHE A 57 -7.44 18.08 -10.87
CA PHE A 57 -7.42 19.19 -11.82
C PHE A 57 -8.09 20.50 -11.32
N HIS A 58 -8.70 20.51 -10.13
CA HIS A 58 -9.32 21.70 -9.54
C HIS A 58 -8.70 22.07 -8.18
N PRO A 59 -8.75 23.33 -7.79
CA PRO A 59 -7.76 24.22 -7.23
C PRO A 59 -6.88 23.67 -6.10
N PRO A 60 -5.81 24.35 -5.70
CA PRO A 60 -4.56 23.78 -5.31
C PRO A 60 -4.71 22.83 -4.13
N ILE A 61 -4.74 21.54 -4.46
CA ILE A 61 -4.44 20.52 -3.46
C ILE A 61 -2.99 20.73 -3.07
N THR A 62 -2.71 20.90 -1.80
CA THR A 62 -1.34 20.99 -1.32
C THR A 62 -0.57 19.74 -1.70
N THR A 63 0.73 19.85 -1.93
CA THR A 63 1.58 18.70 -2.28
C THR A 63 1.45 17.57 -1.25
N THR A 64 1.36 17.91 0.03
CA THR A 64 1.15 16.93 1.12
C THR A 64 -0.19 16.23 0.99
N ARG A 65 -1.26 16.98 0.76
CA ARG A 65 -2.60 16.42 0.61
C ARG A 65 -2.71 15.52 -0.61
N LEU A 66 -2.08 15.91 -1.72
CA LEU A 66 -2.01 15.10 -2.93
C LEU A 66 -1.25 13.78 -2.67
N LEU A 67 -0.10 13.85 -1.99
CA LEU A 67 0.68 12.67 -1.63
C LEU A 67 -0.12 11.70 -0.74
N LEU A 68 -0.80 12.21 0.28
CA LEU A 68 -1.62 11.40 1.18
C LEU A 68 -2.78 10.74 0.43
N LEU A 69 -3.47 11.51 -0.41
CA LEU A 69 -4.59 11.04 -1.20
C LEU A 69 -4.16 9.98 -2.22
N ASP A 70 -3.14 10.28 -3.01
CA ASP A 70 -2.64 9.39 -4.06
C ASP A 70 -2.14 8.06 -3.47
N THR A 71 -1.32 8.14 -2.43
CA THR A 71 -0.85 6.94 -1.72
C THR A 71 -2.02 6.15 -1.14
N ALA A 72 -2.99 6.82 -0.52
CA ALA A 72 -4.13 6.14 0.08
C ALA A 72 -5.00 5.42 -0.94
N VAL A 73 -5.28 6.07 -2.07
CA VAL A 73 -6.06 5.47 -3.17
C VAL A 73 -5.34 4.25 -3.75
N GLN A 74 -4.04 4.38 -4.04
CA GLN A 74 -3.24 3.28 -4.56
C GLN A 74 -3.17 2.12 -3.56
N GLN A 75 -2.83 2.38 -2.31
CA GLN A 75 -2.68 1.34 -1.30
C GLN A 75 -4.01 0.68 -0.92
N TRP A 76 -5.12 1.41 -0.96
CA TRP A 76 -6.44 0.82 -0.81
C TRP A 76 -6.77 -0.13 -1.96
N SER A 77 -6.52 0.29 -3.21
CA SER A 77 -6.75 -0.53 -4.40
C SER A 77 -5.92 -1.82 -4.35
N GLU A 78 -4.65 -1.73 -3.99
CA GLU A 78 -3.77 -2.89 -3.77
C GLU A 78 -4.29 -3.81 -2.66
N TYR A 79 -4.67 -3.26 -1.51
CA TYR A 79 -5.25 -4.04 -0.42
C TYR A 79 -6.49 -4.81 -0.88
N TYR A 80 -7.41 -4.14 -1.57
CA TYR A 80 -8.64 -4.72 -2.07
C TYR A 80 -8.36 -5.86 -3.06
N ALA A 81 -7.46 -5.63 -4.01
CA ALA A 81 -7.09 -6.61 -5.02
C ALA A 81 -6.40 -7.84 -4.41
N TYR A 82 -5.41 -7.66 -3.54
CA TYR A 82 -4.74 -8.76 -2.83
C TYR A 82 -5.70 -9.53 -1.93
N TYR A 83 -6.56 -8.85 -1.17
CA TYR A 83 -7.52 -9.49 -0.29
C TYR A 83 -8.47 -10.42 -1.06
N HIS A 84 -9.01 -9.97 -2.19
CA HIS A 84 -9.97 -10.74 -2.95
C HIS A 84 -9.32 -11.82 -3.82
N SER A 85 -8.18 -11.55 -4.44
CA SER A 85 -7.47 -12.55 -5.26
C SER A 85 -6.91 -13.69 -4.39
N SER A 86 -6.39 -13.39 -3.21
CA SER A 86 -5.85 -14.40 -2.28
C SER A 86 -6.91 -15.34 -1.70
N LYS A 87 -8.19 -14.93 -1.69
CA LYS A 87 -9.30 -15.83 -1.30
C LYS A 87 -9.58 -16.90 -2.35
N THR A 88 -9.29 -16.62 -3.60
CA THR A 88 -9.56 -17.54 -4.72
C THR A 88 -8.40 -18.50 -4.96
N TYR A 89 -7.21 -18.07 -4.60
CA TYR A 89 -6.00 -18.88 -4.72
C TYR A 89 -5.03 -18.56 -3.58
N GLU A 90 -4.81 -19.53 -2.71
CA GLU A 90 -3.86 -19.42 -1.62
C GLU A 90 -2.44 -19.51 -2.20
N ARG A 91 -1.80 -18.37 -2.36
CA ARG A 91 -0.37 -18.34 -2.73
C ARG A 91 0.43 -18.88 -1.56
N ASP A 92 1.43 -19.71 -1.85
CA ASP A 92 2.55 -19.94 -0.93
C ASP A 92 3.35 -18.63 -0.80
N ILE A 93 2.78 -17.68 -0.08
CA ILE A 93 3.43 -16.40 0.17
C ILE A 93 4.53 -16.65 1.17
N ILE A 94 5.75 -16.49 0.71
CA ILE A 94 6.91 -16.61 1.57
C ILE A 94 7.04 -15.31 2.35
N ILE A 95 6.43 -15.27 3.55
CA ILE A 95 6.45 -14.10 4.45
C ILE A 95 7.89 -13.63 4.68
N SER A 96 8.86 -14.56 4.77
CA SER A 96 10.26 -14.22 4.93
C SER A 96 10.80 -13.30 3.81
N ASP A 97 10.33 -13.46 2.59
CA ASP A 97 10.79 -12.65 1.46
C ASP A 97 10.21 -11.24 1.54
N TYR A 98 8.92 -11.12 1.88
CA TYR A 98 8.31 -9.80 2.14
C TYR A 98 8.94 -9.11 3.35
N ILE A 99 9.23 -9.86 4.42
CA ILE A 99 9.95 -9.34 5.59
C ILE A 99 11.36 -8.88 5.20
N SER A 100 12.07 -9.65 4.39
CA SER A 100 13.40 -9.25 3.91
C SER A 100 13.35 -8.00 3.05
N SER A 101 12.39 -7.90 2.14
CA SER A 101 12.19 -6.72 1.29
C SER A 101 11.84 -5.48 2.11
N ALA A 102 10.92 -5.61 3.07
CA ALA A 102 10.58 -4.52 3.95
C ALA A 102 11.76 -4.11 4.85
N ASN A 103 12.58 -5.06 5.35
CA ASN A 103 13.83 -4.75 6.07
C ASN A 103 14.81 -3.97 5.21
N ALA A 104 14.96 -4.36 3.95
CA ALA A 104 15.81 -3.64 3.01
C ALA A 104 15.31 -2.20 2.82
N SER A 105 14.00 -2.00 2.62
CA SER A 105 13.40 -0.67 2.48
C SER A 105 13.56 0.17 3.74
N LEU A 106 13.37 -0.39 4.93
CA LEU A 106 13.60 0.29 6.20
C LEU A 106 15.07 0.63 6.43
N LYS A 107 15.98 -0.26 6.04
CA LYS A 107 17.43 0.02 6.14
C LYS A 107 17.80 1.19 5.23
N VAL A 108 17.33 1.21 4.00
CA VAL A 108 17.56 2.31 3.06
C VAL A 108 16.98 3.62 3.61
N LEU A 109 15.79 3.59 4.21
CA LEU A 109 15.21 4.73 4.89
C LEU A 109 16.11 5.25 6.03
N HIS A 110 16.61 4.35 6.87
CA HIS A 110 17.49 4.68 7.98
C HIS A 110 18.82 5.26 7.52
N ASP A 111 19.46 4.61 6.53
CA ASP A 111 20.73 5.06 5.98
C ASP A 111 20.59 6.46 5.36
N LYS A 112 19.49 6.70 4.64
CA LYS A 112 19.20 8.02 4.05
C LYS A 112 18.90 9.09 5.07
N LEU A 113 18.22 8.78 6.17
CA LEU A 113 18.04 9.73 7.27
C LEU A 113 19.37 10.17 7.89
N ILE A 114 20.37 9.28 7.91
CA ILE A 114 21.74 9.60 8.38
C ILE A 114 22.50 10.42 7.32
N GLU A 115 22.32 10.13 6.04
CA GLU A 115 22.99 10.80 4.93
C GLU A 115 22.43 12.20 4.60
N THR A 116 21.22 12.53 5.07
CA THR A 116 20.50 13.76 4.74
C THR A 116 21.20 15.05 5.12
N HIS A 117 22.25 14.98 5.92
CA HIS A 117 23.08 16.17 6.23
C HIS A 117 23.83 16.74 5.02
N ASN A 118 23.90 16.02 3.89
CA ASN A 118 24.70 16.37 2.71
C ASN A 118 23.95 16.40 1.36
N MET A 119 22.64 16.16 1.32
CA MET A 119 21.86 16.14 0.09
C MET A 119 20.98 17.39 -0.06
N SER A 120 20.65 17.79 -1.29
CA SER A 120 19.64 18.84 -1.50
C SER A 120 18.27 18.37 -0.98
N GLU A 121 17.51 19.28 -0.37
CA GLU A 121 16.20 18.98 0.22
C GLU A 121 15.26 18.20 -0.72
N ILE A 122 15.30 18.51 -2.02
CA ILE A 122 14.45 17.87 -3.04
C ILE A 122 14.88 16.42 -3.30
N GLN A 123 16.18 16.14 -3.39
CA GLN A 123 16.69 14.78 -3.64
C GLN A 123 16.45 13.86 -2.44
N ILE A 124 16.58 14.40 -1.23
CA ILE A 124 16.27 13.76 0.03
C ILE A 124 14.79 13.36 0.04
N LEU A 125 13.93 14.33 -0.25
CA LEU A 125 12.48 14.15 -0.22
C LEU A 125 12.03 13.06 -1.19
N TYR A 126 12.47 13.11 -2.45
CA TYR A 126 12.09 12.11 -3.46
C TYR A 126 12.53 10.70 -3.08
N SER A 127 13.77 10.53 -2.72
CA SER A 127 14.33 9.23 -2.37
C SER A 127 13.70 8.67 -1.09
N PHE A 128 13.40 9.53 -0.12
CA PHE A 128 12.75 9.16 1.12
C PHE A 128 11.29 8.74 0.90
N ILE A 129 10.52 9.53 0.15
CA ILE A 129 9.11 9.24 -0.15
C ILE A 129 8.97 7.92 -0.90
N THR A 130 9.81 7.64 -1.89
CA THR A 130 9.76 6.38 -2.64
C THR A 130 9.93 5.17 -1.71
N ASN A 131 10.99 5.18 -0.89
CA ASN A 131 11.22 4.07 0.05
C ASN A 131 10.13 3.95 1.12
N LEU A 132 9.52 5.07 1.50
CA LEU A 132 8.40 5.12 2.43
C LEU A 132 7.16 4.43 1.83
N ILE A 133 6.84 4.76 0.58
CA ILE A 133 5.73 4.16 -0.16
C ILE A 133 5.97 2.67 -0.36
N ASP A 134 7.17 2.26 -0.73
CA ASP A 134 7.54 0.85 -0.90
C ASP A 134 7.35 0.06 0.40
N PHE A 135 7.76 0.64 1.55
CA PHE A 135 7.53 0.00 2.84
C PHE A 135 6.04 -0.15 3.16
N VAL A 136 5.27 0.92 2.95
CA VAL A 136 3.81 0.89 3.13
C VAL A 136 3.18 -0.17 2.23
N HIS A 137 3.58 -0.23 0.96
CA HIS A 137 3.08 -1.20 -0.01
C HIS A 137 3.29 -2.65 0.46
N ILE A 138 4.49 -2.97 0.92
CA ILE A 138 4.78 -4.31 1.47
C ILE A 138 3.92 -4.62 2.70
N CYS A 139 3.72 -3.63 3.59
CA CYS A 139 2.84 -3.78 4.74
C CYS A 139 1.40 -4.08 4.31
N ILE A 140 0.90 -3.40 3.30
CA ILE A 140 -0.45 -3.60 2.74
C ILE A 140 -0.61 -5.01 2.18
N ILE A 141 0.35 -5.51 1.42
CA ILE A 141 0.34 -6.88 0.90
C ILE A 141 0.28 -7.90 2.05
N LEU A 142 1.13 -7.73 3.06
CA LEU A 142 1.16 -8.62 4.23
C LEU A 142 -0.18 -8.64 4.95
N ILE A 143 -0.79 -7.48 5.16
CA ILE A 143 -2.06 -7.32 5.88
C ILE A 143 -3.23 -7.88 5.05
N ALA A 144 -3.27 -7.61 3.75
CA ALA A 144 -4.31 -8.12 2.86
C ALA A 144 -4.33 -9.65 2.87
N ASN A 145 -3.15 -10.27 2.76
CA ASN A 145 -3.02 -11.72 2.83
C ASN A 145 -3.38 -12.27 4.21
N TYR A 146 -3.00 -11.59 5.31
CA TYR A 146 -3.40 -12.00 6.66
C TYR A 146 -4.93 -12.00 6.83
N ASN A 147 -5.60 -10.96 6.34
CA ASN A 147 -7.05 -10.81 6.48
C ASN A 147 -7.84 -11.75 5.56
N SER A 148 -7.28 -12.12 4.39
CA SER A 148 -7.93 -12.99 3.41
C SER A 148 -7.76 -14.47 3.68
N THR A 149 -6.63 -14.88 4.29
CA THR A 149 -6.25 -16.29 4.41
C THR A 149 -6.82 -16.97 5.66
N TYR A 150 -7.21 -18.22 5.52
CA TYR A 150 -7.48 -19.13 6.62
C TYR A 150 -6.24 -19.94 7.05
N ASN A 151 -5.11 -19.77 6.36
CA ASN A 151 -3.88 -20.51 6.64
C ASN A 151 -3.30 -20.13 8.00
N LYS A 152 -3.41 -21.07 8.95
CA LYS A 152 -2.91 -20.88 10.32
C LYS A 152 -1.38 -20.72 10.38
N LYS A 153 -0.65 -21.34 9.43
CA LYS A 153 0.80 -21.20 9.33
C LYS A 153 1.15 -19.75 8.99
N TYR A 154 0.51 -19.17 7.97
CA TYR A 154 0.70 -17.78 7.59
C TYR A 154 0.45 -16.82 8.77
N LYS A 155 -0.70 -16.98 9.45
CA LYS A 155 -1.03 -16.15 10.61
C LYS A 155 -0.01 -16.26 11.73
N LYS A 156 0.48 -17.47 12.01
CA LYS A 156 1.52 -17.72 13.01
C LYS A 156 2.86 -17.09 12.62
N GLU A 157 3.23 -17.16 11.35
CA GLU A 157 4.45 -16.54 10.84
C GLU A 157 4.35 -15.00 10.89
N PHE A 158 3.22 -14.42 10.48
CA PHE A 158 2.97 -12.99 10.63
C PHE A 158 3.09 -12.55 12.10
N ASP A 159 2.47 -13.27 13.03
CA ASP A 159 2.57 -12.95 14.45
C ASP A 159 3.99 -13.13 15.02
N SER A 160 4.84 -13.91 14.37
CA SER A 160 6.25 -14.06 14.76
C SER A 160 7.10 -12.83 14.45
N ILE A 161 6.63 -11.95 13.56
CA ILE A 161 7.31 -10.68 13.19
C ILE A 161 7.63 -9.85 14.43
N LYS A 162 6.79 -9.86 15.45
CA LYS A 162 7.01 -9.13 16.72
C LYS A 162 8.34 -9.48 17.41
N ARG A 163 8.93 -10.63 17.08
CA ARG A 163 10.18 -11.14 17.69
C ARG A 163 11.42 -10.84 16.85
N SER A 164 11.26 -10.29 15.68
CA SER A 164 12.35 -10.08 14.74
C SER A 164 12.84 -8.63 14.79
N GLY A 165 14.01 -8.38 15.37
CA GLY A 165 14.83 -7.16 15.26
C GLY A 165 14.08 -5.85 15.06
N ILE A 166 14.40 -5.15 13.99
CA ILE A 166 13.78 -3.88 13.58
C ILE A 166 12.25 -3.98 13.44
N TYR A 167 11.73 -5.13 13.03
CA TYR A 167 10.29 -5.35 12.89
C TYR A 167 9.50 -5.37 14.20
N GLY A 168 10.11 -5.81 15.28
CA GLY A 168 9.48 -5.73 16.59
C GLY A 168 9.03 -4.31 16.91
N THR A 169 9.78 -3.32 16.43
CA THR A 169 9.48 -1.90 16.59
C THR A 169 8.25 -1.47 15.78
N TYR A 170 8.07 -2.03 14.57
CA TYR A 170 6.95 -1.68 13.69
C TYR A 170 5.72 -2.59 13.84
N TYR A 171 5.83 -3.67 14.60
CA TYR A 171 4.74 -4.62 14.78
C TYR A 171 3.46 -4.00 15.36
N PRO A 172 3.51 -3.07 16.35
CA PRO A 172 2.31 -2.37 16.81
C PRO A 172 1.62 -1.59 15.69
N TYR A 173 2.39 -0.90 14.84
CA TYR A 173 1.86 -0.21 13.66
C TYR A 173 1.20 -1.20 12.68
N LEU A 174 1.86 -2.30 12.36
CA LEU A 174 1.30 -3.33 11.48
C LEU A 174 -0.02 -3.90 12.01
N LYS A 175 -0.12 -4.16 13.32
CA LYS A 175 -1.36 -4.63 13.94
C LYS A 175 -2.47 -3.60 13.90
N ASP A 176 -2.15 -2.37 14.20
CA ASP A 176 -3.10 -1.27 14.17
C ASP A 176 -3.63 -1.04 12.74
N LEU A 177 -2.74 -1.03 11.75
CA LEU A 177 -3.11 -0.93 10.34
C LEU A 177 -3.94 -2.13 9.87
N LEU A 178 -3.62 -3.35 10.33
CA LEU A 178 -4.37 -4.57 10.02
C LEU A 178 -5.85 -4.45 10.47
N HIS A 179 -6.10 -3.98 11.67
CA HIS A 179 -7.46 -3.78 12.17
C HIS A 179 -8.16 -2.68 11.39
N TYR A 180 -7.50 -1.56 11.19
CA TYR A 180 -8.06 -0.43 10.46
C TYR A 180 -8.47 -0.79 9.03
N MET A 181 -7.60 -1.49 8.27
CA MET A 181 -7.91 -1.93 6.92
C MET A 181 -9.05 -2.95 6.87
N ASN A 182 -9.15 -3.82 7.87
CA ASN A 182 -10.27 -4.76 7.97
C ASN A 182 -11.61 -4.04 8.25
N ASP A 183 -11.59 -3.01 9.10
CA ASP A 183 -12.79 -2.20 9.39
C ASP A 183 -13.25 -1.43 8.16
N LEU A 184 -12.30 -0.83 7.42
CA LEU A 184 -12.60 -0.19 6.14
C LEU A 184 -13.21 -1.18 5.14
N LEU A 185 -12.65 -2.38 5.02
CA LEU A 185 -13.18 -3.40 4.11
C LEU A 185 -14.60 -3.82 4.48
N THR A 186 -14.87 -3.97 5.76
CA THR A 186 -16.20 -4.38 6.27
C THR A 186 -17.27 -3.33 5.96
N SER A 187 -16.92 -2.07 5.97
CA SER A 187 -17.82 -0.95 5.70
C SER A 187 -17.78 -0.43 4.25
N TYR A 188 -16.91 -0.99 3.41
CA TYR A 188 -16.79 -0.60 2.00
C TYR A 188 -18.09 -0.87 1.22
N PRO A 189 -18.53 0.04 0.35
CA PRO A 189 -17.94 1.34 -0.03
C PRO A 189 -18.50 2.55 0.75
N LYS A 190 -19.21 2.36 1.84
CA LYS A 190 -19.95 3.43 2.55
C LYS A 190 -19.08 4.58 3.07
N TRP A 191 -17.81 4.31 3.36
CA TRP A 191 -16.85 5.30 3.87
C TRP A 191 -16.15 6.09 2.75
N VAL A 192 -16.24 5.63 1.51
CA VAL A 192 -15.45 6.17 0.39
C VAL A 192 -15.76 7.64 0.17
N SER A 193 -14.77 8.48 0.43
CA SER A 193 -14.81 9.93 0.24
C SER A 193 -13.39 10.48 0.19
N GLU A 194 -13.20 11.69 -0.32
CA GLU A 194 -11.90 12.36 -0.32
C GLU A 194 -11.29 12.47 1.08
N SER A 195 -12.09 12.91 2.06
CA SER A 195 -11.62 13.06 3.45
C SER A 195 -11.20 11.74 4.07
N ALA A 196 -11.91 10.66 3.79
CA ALA A 196 -11.57 9.34 4.30
C ALA A 196 -10.27 8.79 3.67
N PHE A 197 -10.02 9.05 2.38
CA PHE A 197 -8.74 8.70 1.78
C PHE A 197 -7.58 9.50 2.35
N ILE A 198 -7.79 10.79 2.64
CA ILE A 198 -6.75 11.60 3.31
C ILE A 198 -6.47 11.06 4.72
N GLU A 199 -7.51 10.69 5.47
CA GLU A 199 -7.36 10.05 6.78
C GLU A 199 -6.60 8.73 6.68
N LEU A 200 -6.94 7.89 5.70
CA LEU A 200 -6.19 6.67 5.41
C LEU A 200 -4.73 6.99 5.10
N GLY A 201 -4.44 8.02 4.31
CA GLY A 201 -3.07 8.46 4.03
C GLY A 201 -2.29 8.80 5.31
N TYR A 202 -2.85 9.56 6.23
CA TYR A 202 -2.24 9.82 7.54
C TYR A 202 -2.01 8.52 8.32
N LYS A 203 -2.96 7.60 8.28
CA LYS A 203 -2.84 6.31 8.94
C LYS A 203 -1.69 5.47 8.35
N LEU A 204 -1.60 5.41 7.01
CA LEU A 204 -0.54 4.70 6.30
C LEU A 204 0.85 5.21 6.67
N PHE A 205 1.00 6.52 6.81
CA PHE A 205 2.28 7.12 7.15
C PHE A 205 2.52 7.28 8.67
N SER A 206 1.61 6.83 9.53
CA SER A 206 1.75 7.03 10.98
C SER A 206 3.00 6.37 11.59
N PHE A 207 3.60 5.39 10.92
CA PHE A 207 4.85 4.75 11.38
C PHE A 207 6.07 5.68 11.35
N ILE A 208 6.02 6.81 10.64
CA ILE A 208 7.12 7.78 10.65
C ILE A 208 7.37 8.35 12.05
N HIS A 209 6.33 8.42 12.88
CA HIS A 209 6.45 8.85 14.27
C HIS A 209 7.33 7.91 15.12
N ILE A 210 7.40 6.63 14.76
CA ILE A 210 8.29 5.66 15.42
C ILE A 210 9.76 6.09 15.25
N ASN A 211 10.07 6.76 14.14
CA ASN A 211 11.40 7.29 13.83
C ASN A 211 11.59 8.74 14.29
N LYS A 212 10.71 9.25 15.16
CA LYS A 212 10.73 10.65 15.61
C LYS A 212 10.62 11.65 14.46
N LEU A 213 9.93 11.27 13.39
CA LEU A 213 9.65 12.13 12.26
C LEU A 213 8.18 12.54 12.29
N THR A 214 7.90 13.73 11.85
CA THR A 214 6.54 14.21 11.64
C THR A 214 6.41 14.94 10.33
N PHE A 215 5.23 14.84 9.72
CA PHE A 215 4.87 15.70 8.62
C PHE A 215 4.41 17.04 9.18
N THR A 216 5.04 18.11 8.76
CA THR A 216 4.53 19.46 8.99
C THR A 216 4.19 20.09 7.65
N THR A 217 3.03 20.73 7.60
CA THR A 217 2.71 21.67 6.53
C THR A 217 3.18 23.06 6.96
N ASN A 218 3.90 23.75 6.09
CA ASN A 218 4.13 25.15 6.30
C ASN A 218 2.88 25.90 5.82
N ASP A 219 2.12 26.52 6.73
CA ASP A 219 0.87 27.22 6.44
C ASP A 219 1.00 28.30 5.36
N LEU A 220 2.22 28.72 5.03
CA LEU A 220 2.49 29.77 4.05
C LEU A 220 2.89 29.26 2.65
N SER A 221 3.35 28.00 2.52
CA SER A 221 3.89 27.51 1.25
C SER A 221 3.32 26.18 0.79
N ASP A 222 2.45 25.53 1.58
CA ASP A 222 1.89 24.20 1.30
C ASP A 222 2.95 23.12 0.99
N ASN A 223 4.21 23.39 1.33
CA ASN A 223 5.31 22.48 1.09
C ASN A 223 5.37 21.43 2.19
N PHE A 224 5.51 20.21 1.74
CA PHE A 224 5.76 19.07 2.59
C PHE A 224 7.11 19.24 3.30
N MET A 225 7.11 19.23 4.62
CA MET A 225 8.32 19.24 5.42
C MET A 225 8.34 18.04 6.37
N LEU A 226 9.44 17.32 6.35
CA LEU A 226 9.75 16.31 7.33
C LEU A 226 10.59 16.94 8.44
N LYS A 227 10.10 16.90 9.68
CA LYS A 227 10.85 17.35 10.85
C LYS A 227 11.21 16.19 11.75
N LEU A 228 12.45 16.18 12.25
CA LEU A 228 12.80 15.40 13.44
C LEU A 228 12.14 16.04 14.66
N ILE A 229 11.44 15.22 15.44
CA ILE A 229 10.81 15.60 16.72
C ILE A 229 11.83 15.41 17.84
#